data_5acb935ec3a9b552955dcbe3e70cff11
#
_entry.id   5acb935ec3a9b552955dcbe3e70cff11
#
_cell.length_a   1.000
_cell.length_b   1.000
_cell.length_c   1.000
_cell.angle_alpha   90.00
_cell.angle_beta   90.00
_cell.angle_gamma   90.00
#
_symmetry.space_group_name_H-M   'P 1'
#
loop_
_entity.id
_entity.type
_entity.pdbx_description
1 polymer ?
#
loop_
_entity_poly.entity_id
_entity_poly.type
_entity_poly.pdbx_seq_one_letter_code
_entity_poly.pdbx_strand_id
1 'polypeptide(L)'
;FRGDYNRKKTLSEYGFRLPSCVDNRPLKFEEWNMMRGQTVFVSATPGDWELEQSKGVFAEQVIRPTGLTDPVCVVRPVENQVDDLMEECRKVIAKKERVLVTTLTKKMAEDLTEYLNENGIKVRYLHSDIDTLERIEIIRDLRLGVFDVLVGINLLREGLDIPECSLVAILDADKEGFLRSETSLIQTIGRAARNAEGMVIMYADVVTDSMERAITETERRRAIQMAYNEEHGIVPKTICLLYTSPSPRDLSTSR
;
A
#
# COMPACT_ATOMS: atom_id res chain seq x y z
N PHE A 1 14.77 0.12 18.82
CA PHE A 1 15.93 -0.03 19.70
C PHE A 1 17.25 -0.15 18.93
N ARG A 2 17.41 -1.17 18.06
CA ARG A 2 18.69 -1.49 17.40
C ARG A 2 19.30 -0.32 16.62
N GLY A 3 18.51 0.40 15.85
CA GLY A 3 18.98 1.56 15.08
C GLY A 3 19.40 2.73 15.97
N ASP A 4 18.65 3.03 17.03
CA ASP A 4 18.98 4.09 17.97
C ASP A 4 20.23 3.74 18.81
N TYR A 5 20.37 2.49 19.23
CA TYR A 5 21.54 1.99 19.92
C TYR A 5 22.81 2.13 19.08
N ASN A 6 22.78 1.63 17.84
CA ASN A 6 23.94 1.69 16.94
C ASN A 6 24.37 3.15 16.67
N ARG A 7 23.39 4.03 16.41
CA ARG A 7 23.66 5.45 16.21
C ARG A 7 24.32 6.09 17.44
N LYS A 8 23.79 5.84 18.63
CA LYS A 8 24.34 6.40 19.89
C LYS A 8 25.71 5.83 20.22
N LYS A 9 25.92 4.55 20.00
CA LYS A 9 27.20 3.88 20.15
C LYS A 9 28.27 4.54 19.27
N THR A 10 27.99 4.67 17.99
CA THR A 10 28.90 5.34 17.03
C THR A 10 29.21 6.78 17.47
N LEU A 11 28.19 7.56 17.83
CA LEU A 11 28.40 8.95 18.29
C LEU A 11 29.23 9.04 19.56
N SER A 12 29.13 8.07 20.46
CA SER A 12 29.95 8.00 21.67
C SER A 12 31.39 7.59 21.35
N GLU A 13 31.60 6.62 20.46
CA GLU A 13 32.94 6.18 20.02
C GLU A 13 33.74 7.30 19.35
N TYR A 14 33.07 8.18 18.61
CA TYR A 14 33.68 9.37 17.98
C TYR A 14 33.69 10.62 18.87
N GLY A 15 33.32 10.51 20.15
CA GLY A 15 33.36 11.61 21.10
C GLY A 15 32.27 12.68 20.97
N PHE A 16 31.29 12.49 20.10
CA PHE A 16 30.16 13.42 19.92
C PHE A 16 29.11 13.32 21.04
N ARG A 17 29.12 12.23 21.79
CA ARG A 17 28.26 12.00 22.95
C ARG A 17 29.00 11.29 24.07
N LEU A 18 28.51 11.48 25.31
CA LEU A 18 29.01 10.71 26.45
C LEU A 18 28.60 9.22 26.33
N PRO A 19 29.40 8.28 26.85
CA PRO A 19 29.07 6.85 26.87
C PRO A 19 27.70 6.54 27.48
N SER A 20 27.29 7.30 28.52
CA SER A 20 25.99 7.17 29.18
C SER A 20 24.79 7.49 28.28
N CYS A 21 24.99 8.08 27.10
CA CYS A 21 23.87 8.32 26.18
C CYS A 21 23.19 7.03 25.71
N VAL A 22 23.88 5.89 25.82
CA VAL A 22 23.35 4.56 25.49
C VAL A 22 22.28 4.12 26.50
N ASP A 23 22.35 4.61 27.74
CA ASP A 23 21.40 4.27 28.81
C ASP A 23 20.05 4.98 28.63
N ASN A 24 20.06 6.18 28.04
CA ASN A 24 18.83 6.87 27.63
C ASN A 24 18.36 6.37 26.26
N ARG A 25 17.60 5.31 26.27
CA ARG A 25 17.19 4.55 25.09
C ARG A 25 15.76 4.00 25.22
N PRO A 26 15.09 3.72 24.09
CA PRO A 26 13.89 2.88 24.09
C PRO A 26 14.21 1.48 24.65
N LEU A 27 13.17 0.78 25.09
CA LEU A 27 13.29 -0.61 25.54
C LEU A 27 14.00 -1.47 24.50
N LYS A 28 14.83 -2.39 24.97
CA LYS A 28 15.30 -3.51 24.14
C LYS A 28 14.14 -4.44 23.84
N PHE A 29 14.29 -5.25 22.79
CA PHE A 29 13.25 -6.21 22.43
C PHE A 29 12.96 -7.20 23.59
N GLU A 30 14.00 -7.68 24.24
CA GLU A 30 13.90 -8.61 25.39
C GLU A 30 13.18 -7.96 26.57
N GLU A 31 13.50 -6.72 26.90
CA GLU A 31 12.83 -5.95 27.95
C GLU A 31 11.35 -5.73 27.65
N TRP A 32 11.04 -5.33 26.41
CA TRP A 32 9.68 -5.20 25.93
C TRP A 32 8.94 -6.53 26.00
N ASN A 33 9.58 -7.62 25.56
CA ASN A 33 8.97 -8.94 25.55
C ASN A 33 8.67 -9.47 26.96
N MET A 34 9.52 -9.14 27.97
CA MET A 34 9.27 -9.46 29.37
C MET A 34 8.13 -8.64 29.99
N MET A 35 7.99 -7.38 29.55
CA MET A 35 6.98 -6.47 30.09
C MET A 35 5.60 -6.62 29.46
N ARG A 36 5.53 -7.15 28.23
CA ARG A 36 4.26 -7.34 27.55
C ARG A 36 3.46 -8.45 28.23
N GLY A 37 2.18 -8.20 28.49
CA GLY A 37 1.23 -9.20 28.91
C GLY A 37 0.64 -9.96 27.72
N GLN A 38 -0.59 -10.42 27.88
CA GLN A 38 -1.34 -11.05 26.79
C GLN A 38 -1.48 -10.07 25.62
N THR A 39 -1.05 -10.51 24.45
CA THR A 39 -0.94 -9.62 23.27
C THR A 39 -1.57 -10.28 22.05
N VAL A 40 -2.37 -9.51 21.32
CA VAL A 40 -2.93 -9.90 20.03
C VAL A 40 -2.19 -9.13 18.94
N PHE A 41 -1.61 -9.85 17.99
CA PHE A 41 -0.97 -9.27 16.82
C PHE A 41 -1.94 -9.27 15.65
N VAL A 42 -2.07 -8.15 14.96
CA VAL A 42 -2.93 -7.99 13.79
C VAL A 42 -2.10 -7.49 12.64
N SER A 43 -2.07 -8.24 11.55
CA SER A 43 -1.33 -7.88 10.34
C SER A 43 -1.98 -8.53 9.11
N ALA A 44 -1.93 -7.85 7.97
CA ALA A 44 -2.26 -8.45 6.68
C ALA A 44 -1.14 -9.38 6.16
N THR A 45 0.07 -9.18 6.66
CA THR A 45 1.30 -9.89 6.30
C THR A 45 2.09 -10.18 7.57
N PRO A 46 1.69 -11.24 8.35
CA PRO A 46 2.41 -11.61 9.56
C PRO A 46 3.90 -11.85 9.31
N GLY A 47 4.75 -11.44 10.24
CA GLY A 47 6.18 -11.69 10.16
C GLY A 47 6.55 -13.07 10.72
N ASP A 48 7.76 -13.52 10.40
CA ASP A 48 8.26 -14.84 10.83
C ASP A 48 8.25 -14.98 12.36
N TRP A 49 8.60 -13.91 13.07
CA TRP A 49 8.64 -13.91 14.52
C TRP A 49 7.24 -14.15 15.15
N GLU A 50 6.19 -13.48 14.62
CA GLU A 50 4.81 -13.68 15.09
C GLU A 50 4.33 -15.10 14.81
N LEU A 51 4.67 -15.64 13.64
CA LEU A 51 4.34 -17.01 13.27
C LEU A 51 5.06 -18.04 14.16
N GLU A 52 6.33 -17.81 14.48
CA GLU A 52 7.08 -18.63 15.44
C GLU A 52 6.45 -18.59 16.84
N GLN A 53 6.10 -17.39 17.34
CA GLN A 53 5.47 -17.25 18.67
C GLN A 53 4.12 -17.93 18.76
N SER A 54 3.34 -17.91 17.69
CA SER A 54 2.03 -18.59 17.61
C SER A 54 2.13 -20.05 17.20
N LYS A 55 3.33 -20.59 16.97
CA LYS A 55 3.58 -21.93 16.42
C LYS A 55 2.82 -22.20 15.12
N GLY A 56 2.70 -21.18 14.29
CA GLY A 56 1.96 -21.23 13.04
C GLY A 56 0.43 -21.18 13.18
N VAL A 57 -0.09 -21.04 14.40
CA VAL A 57 -1.54 -20.94 14.62
C VAL A 57 -1.96 -19.46 14.62
N PHE A 58 -2.85 -19.10 13.72
CA PHE A 58 -3.42 -17.74 13.64
C PHE A 58 -4.87 -17.81 13.14
N ALA A 59 -5.65 -16.79 13.50
CA ALA A 59 -6.99 -16.61 12.97
C ALA A 59 -6.92 -15.80 11.69
N GLU A 60 -7.44 -16.35 10.61
CA GLU A 60 -7.47 -15.70 9.30
C GLU A 60 -8.84 -15.05 9.07
N GLN A 61 -8.85 -13.75 8.84
CA GLN A 61 -10.06 -12.99 8.51
C GLN A 61 -10.00 -12.56 7.04
N VAL A 62 -10.46 -13.42 6.14
CA VAL A 62 -10.50 -13.15 4.70
C VAL A 62 -11.82 -12.50 4.30
N ILE A 63 -12.92 -12.92 4.93
CA ILE A 63 -14.26 -12.48 4.56
C ILE A 63 -14.50 -11.01 4.94
N ARG A 64 -14.90 -10.23 3.94
CA ARG A 64 -15.37 -8.85 4.10
C ARG A 64 -16.90 -8.82 4.05
N PRO A 65 -17.58 -8.32 5.09
CA PRO A 65 -19.05 -8.24 5.09
C PRO A 65 -19.65 -7.45 3.92
N THR A 66 -18.85 -6.56 3.34
CA THR A 66 -19.23 -5.72 2.19
C THR A 66 -19.26 -6.48 0.86
N GLY A 67 -18.77 -7.70 0.84
CA GLY A 67 -18.65 -8.53 -0.36
C GLY A 67 -17.51 -8.13 -1.30
N LEU A 68 -16.74 -7.08 -0.98
CA LEU A 68 -15.62 -6.64 -1.81
C LEU A 68 -14.55 -7.73 -1.91
N THR A 69 -14.21 -8.10 -3.13
CA THR A 69 -13.18 -9.07 -3.45
C THR A 69 -11.81 -8.42 -3.58
N ASP A 70 -10.74 -9.18 -3.41
CA ASP A 70 -9.42 -8.73 -3.83
C ASP A 70 -9.40 -8.51 -5.35
N PRO A 71 -8.55 -7.57 -5.85
CA PRO A 71 -8.56 -7.20 -7.26
C PRO A 71 -8.05 -8.33 -8.17
N VAL A 72 -8.39 -8.24 -9.44
CA VAL A 72 -7.79 -9.10 -10.47
C VAL A 72 -6.36 -8.62 -10.73
N CYS A 73 -5.40 -9.54 -10.72
CA CYS A 73 -4.02 -9.27 -11.06
C CYS A 73 -3.71 -9.71 -12.48
N VAL A 74 -3.14 -8.83 -13.30
CA VAL A 74 -2.74 -9.08 -14.69
C VAL A 74 -1.27 -8.76 -14.83
N VAL A 75 -0.51 -9.67 -15.44
CA VAL A 75 0.90 -9.42 -15.78
C VAL A 75 0.97 -9.05 -17.27
N ARG A 76 1.67 -7.98 -17.58
CA ARG A 76 1.92 -7.50 -18.95
C ARG A 76 3.42 -7.28 -19.17
N PRO A 77 3.92 -7.37 -20.41
CA PRO A 77 5.33 -7.16 -20.69
C PRO A 77 5.78 -5.72 -20.39
N VAL A 78 7.06 -5.56 -20.07
CA VAL A 78 7.66 -4.24 -19.81
C VAL A 78 7.77 -3.42 -21.09
N GLU A 79 7.89 -4.07 -22.24
CA GLU A 79 7.92 -3.37 -23.53
C GLU A 79 6.65 -2.53 -23.72
N ASN A 80 6.82 -1.24 -23.97
CA ASN A 80 5.74 -0.26 -24.11
C ASN A 80 4.85 -0.08 -22.85
N GLN A 81 5.36 -0.40 -21.65
CA GLN A 81 4.60 -0.31 -20.40
C GLN A 81 4.01 1.09 -20.15
N VAL A 82 4.68 2.15 -20.60
CA VAL A 82 4.22 3.53 -20.39
C VAL A 82 3.03 3.86 -21.30
N ASP A 83 3.07 3.44 -22.55
CA ASP A 83 1.98 3.68 -23.52
C ASP A 83 0.74 2.85 -23.16
N ASP A 84 0.95 1.59 -22.79
CA ASP A 84 -0.12 0.70 -22.30
C ASP A 84 -0.76 1.25 -21.01
N LEU A 85 0.06 1.69 -20.07
CA LEU A 85 -0.40 2.36 -18.86
C LEU A 85 -1.24 3.61 -19.18
N MET A 86 -0.78 4.43 -20.12
CA MET A 86 -1.49 5.66 -20.52
C MET A 86 -2.88 5.33 -21.10
N GLU A 87 -2.99 4.27 -21.91
CA GLU A 87 -4.27 3.81 -22.45
C GLU A 87 -5.21 3.34 -21.34
N GLU A 88 -4.70 2.54 -20.40
CA GLU A 88 -5.47 2.08 -19.25
C GLU A 88 -5.91 3.24 -18.34
N CYS A 89 -5.02 4.23 -18.12
CA CYS A 89 -5.39 5.44 -17.40
C CYS A 89 -6.58 6.15 -18.07
N ARG A 90 -6.58 6.30 -19.39
CA ARG A 90 -7.69 6.94 -20.11
C ARG A 90 -9.01 6.17 -19.95
N LYS A 91 -8.96 4.83 -19.95
CA LYS A 91 -10.16 3.99 -19.72
C LYS A 91 -10.74 4.19 -18.33
N VAL A 92 -9.88 4.26 -17.32
CA VAL A 92 -10.28 4.47 -15.92
C VAL A 92 -10.81 5.89 -15.70
N ILE A 93 -10.13 6.89 -16.24
CA ILE A 93 -10.54 8.31 -16.16
C ILE A 93 -11.92 8.53 -16.81
N ALA A 94 -12.20 7.85 -17.92
CA ALA A 94 -13.51 7.90 -18.57
C ALA A 94 -14.64 7.41 -17.65
N LYS A 95 -14.35 6.50 -16.73
CA LYS A 95 -15.28 6.03 -15.67
C LYS A 95 -15.32 6.95 -14.45
N LYS A 96 -14.54 8.03 -14.44
CA LYS A 96 -14.35 8.94 -13.29
C LYS A 96 -13.72 8.27 -12.06
N GLU A 97 -12.95 7.25 -12.28
CA GLU A 97 -12.19 6.52 -11.27
C GLU A 97 -10.74 6.99 -11.23
N ARG A 98 -9.96 6.48 -10.27
CA ARG A 98 -8.58 6.92 -10.00
C ARG A 98 -7.58 5.81 -10.24
N VAL A 99 -6.36 6.22 -10.55
CA VAL A 99 -5.24 5.32 -10.82
C VAL A 99 -4.10 5.61 -9.85
N LEU A 100 -3.51 4.55 -9.31
CA LEU A 100 -2.26 4.60 -8.57
C LEU A 100 -1.17 3.91 -9.37
N VAL A 101 -0.02 4.56 -9.50
CA VAL A 101 1.14 4.03 -10.23
C VAL A 101 2.36 3.97 -9.32
N THR A 102 3.01 2.82 -9.25
CA THR A 102 4.25 2.65 -8.49
C THR A 102 5.45 2.50 -9.41
N THR A 103 6.49 3.28 -9.12
CA THR A 103 7.78 3.23 -9.81
C THR A 103 8.89 2.81 -8.85
N LEU A 104 10.09 2.56 -9.36
CA LEU A 104 11.25 2.17 -8.55
C LEU A 104 12.10 3.36 -8.08
N THR A 105 12.13 4.44 -8.84
CA THR A 105 13.01 5.59 -8.58
C THR A 105 12.27 6.92 -8.66
N LYS A 106 12.81 7.92 -7.97
CA LYS A 106 12.34 9.32 -8.07
C LYS A 106 12.32 9.82 -9.50
N LYS A 107 13.44 9.63 -10.21
CA LYS A 107 13.57 10.08 -11.59
C LYS A 107 12.51 9.48 -12.49
N MET A 108 12.28 8.16 -12.40
CA MET A 108 11.24 7.50 -13.19
C MET A 108 9.84 8.04 -12.85
N ALA A 109 9.56 8.35 -11.58
CA ALA A 109 8.28 8.94 -11.19
C ALA A 109 8.10 10.36 -11.75
N GLU A 110 9.16 11.16 -11.73
CA GLU A 110 9.17 12.52 -12.27
C GLU A 110 8.99 12.51 -13.78
N ASP A 111 9.82 11.73 -14.49
CA ASP A 111 9.77 11.58 -15.95
C ASP A 111 8.38 11.06 -16.41
N LEU A 112 7.82 10.07 -15.71
CA LEU A 112 6.49 9.55 -16.00
C LEU A 112 5.39 10.59 -15.75
N THR A 113 5.50 11.36 -14.67
CA THR A 113 4.53 12.41 -14.36
C THR A 113 4.54 13.50 -15.43
N GLU A 114 5.71 13.94 -15.87
CA GLU A 114 5.86 14.91 -16.96
C GLU A 114 5.25 14.37 -18.26
N TYR A 115 5.61 13.15 -18.64
CA TYR A 115 5.10 12.50 -19.86
C TYR A 115 3.57 12.37 -19.87
N LEU A 116 2.97 11.93 -18.77
CA LEU A 116 1.51 11.80 -18.67
C LEU A 116 0.81 13.16 -18.72
N ASN A 117 1.38 14.20 -18.08
CA ASN A 117 0.86 15.57 -18.14
C ASN A 117 0.90 16.14 -19.56
N GLU A 118 2.01 15.96 -20.28
CA GLU A 118 2.15 16.38 -21.69
C GLU A 118 1.11 15.72 -22.61
N ASN A 119 0.71 14.49 -22.26
CA ASN A 119 -0.33 13.74 -22.97
C ASN A 119 -1.76 13.99 -22.45
N GLY A 120 -1.96 15.04 -21.66
CA GLY A 120 -3.26 15.53 -21.23
C GLY A 120 -3.90 14.75 -20.07
N ILE A 121 -3.13 13.91 -19.37
CA ILE A 121 -3.59 13.21 -18.16
C ILE A 121 -3.23 14.06 -16.94
N LYS A 122 -4.23 14.34 -16.09
CA LYS A 122 -4.00 15.05 -14.83
C LYS A 122 -3.35 14.13 -13.82
N VAL A 123 -2.07 14.31 -13.61
CA VAL A 123 -1.25 13.45 -12.73
C VAL A 123 -0.47 14.28 -11.70
N ARG A 124 -0.31 13.74 -10.51
CA ARG A 124 0.62 14.25 -9.50
C ARG A 124 1.62 13.17 -9.08
N TYR A 125 2.81 13.61 -8.72
CA TYR A 125 3.83 12.79 -8.09
C TYR A 125 3.85 13.05 -6.59
N LEU A 126 3.87 11.99 -5.82
CA LEU A 126 4.03 12.02 -4.38
C LEU A 126 5.44 11.56 -4.01
N HIS A 127 6.32 12.41 -3.54
CA HIS A 127 7.67 12.06 -3.12
C HIS A 127 7.79 11.92 -1.59
N SER A 128 8.90 11.28 -1.15
CA SER A 128 9.12 10.95 0.26
C SER A 128 9.28 12.14 1.19
N ASP A 129 9.64 13.31 0.62
CA ASP A 129 9.99 14.50 1.37
C ASP A 129 8.80 15.45 1.57
N ILE A 130 7.61 15.03 1.12
CA ILE A 130 6.37 15.78 1.30
C ILE A 130 5.94 15.74 2.76
N ASP A 131 5.59 16.89 3.27
CA ASP A 131 5.04 17.07 4.62
C ASP A 131 3.68 16.34 4.77
N THR A 132 3.34 16.00 5.99
CA THR A 132 2.13 15.25 6.30
C THR A 132 0.85 15.99 5.89
N LEU A 133 0.82 17.31 6.03
CA LEU A 133 -0.35 18.11 5.65
C LEU A 133 -0.53 18.14 4.13
N GLU A 134 0.54 18.39 3.40
CA GLU A 134 0.53 18.36 1.95
C GLU A 134 0.12 16.98 1.40
N ARG A 135 0.60 15.90 2.04
CA ARG A 135 0.18 14.53 1.70
C ARG A 135 -1.33 14.33 1.84
N ILE A 136 -1.93 14.84 2.91
CA ILE A 136 -3.37 14.76 3.14
C ILE A 136 -4.13 15.52 2.06
N GLU A 137 -3.66 16.71 1.66
CA GLU A 137 -4.24 17.51 0.59
C GLU A 137 -4.16 16.79 -0.76
N ILE A 138 -3.02 16.20 -1.11
CA ILE A 138 -2.86 15.43 -2.35
C ILE A 138 -3.84 14.26 -2.41
N ILE A 139 -3.99 13.51 -1.32
CA ILE A 139 -4.92 12.38 -1.26
C ILE A 139 -6.37 12.87 -1.38
N ARG A 140 -6.72 13.95 -0.72
CA ARG A 140 -8.04 14.58 -0.82
C ARG A 140 -8.33 15.05 -2.25
N ASP A 141 -7.37 15.72 -2.89
CA ASP A 141 -7.49 16.22 -4.27
C ASP A 141 -7.68 15.07 -5.26
N LEU A 142 -6.95 13.96 -5.09
CA LEU A 142 -7.13 12.74 -5.87
C LEU A 142 -8.55 12.21 -5.74
N ARG A 143 -9.06 12.09 -4.52
CA ARG A 143 -10.42 11.61 -4.25
C ARG A 143 -11.48 12.53 -4.83
N LEU A 144 -11.29 13.84 -4.75
CA LEU A 144 -12.20 14.86 -5.32
C LEU A 144 -12.11 14.95 -6.85
N GLY A 145 -11.11 14.33 -7.49
CA GLY A 145 -10.94 14.36 -8.93
C GLY A 145 -10.33 15.66 -9.46
N VAL A 146 -9.59 16.37 -8.64
CA VAL A 146 -8.76 17.50 -9.09
C VAL A 146 -7.71 17.00 -10.08
N PHE A 147 -7.18 15.81 -9.84
CA PHE A 147 -6.36 15.03 -10.75
C PHE A 147 -6.76 13.56 -10.68
N ASP A 148 -6.30 12.74 -11.64
CA ASP A 148 -6.82 11.39 -11.85
C ASP A 148 -5.81 10.29 -11.55
N VAL A 149 -4.53 10.58 -11.68
CA VAL A 149 -3.42 9.63 -11.53
C VAL A 149 -2.46 10.10 -10.45
N LEU A 150 -2.12 9.22 -9.52
CA LEU A 150 -1.09 9.46 -8.51
C LEU A 150 0.09 8.52 -8.74
N VAL A 151 1.26 9.10 -8.99
CA VAL A 151 2.51 8.36 -9.17
C VAL A 151 3.34 8.41 -7.89
N GLY A 152 3.99 7.33 -7.54
CA GLY A 152 4.91 7.30 -6.42
C GLY A 152 5.78 6.06 -6.31
N ILE A 153 6.80 6.12 -5.43
CA ILE A 153 7.76 5.02 -5.26
C ILE A 153 7.27 4.03 -4.20
N ASN A 154 6.92 4.52 -3.03
CA ASN A 154 6.63 3.72 -1.84
C ASN A 154 5.37 4.18 -1.12
N LEU A 155 4.48 4.78 -1.85
CA LEU A 155 3.35 5.54 -1.34
C LEU A 155 2.26 4.73 -0.69
N LEU A 156 2.27 3.46 -0.97
CA LEU A 156 1.06 2.66 -0.87
C LEU A 156 1.06 1.78 0.37
N ARG A 157 2.03 1.99 1.28
CA ARG A 157 2.21 1.08 2.41
C ARG A 157 1.17 1.23 3.49
N GLU A 158 0.88 2.44 3.94
CA GLU A 158 -0.02 2.64 5.09
C GLU A 158 -0.86 3.91 4.95
N GLY A 159 -2.08 3.87 5.53
CA GLY A 159 -2.91 5.06 5.71
C GLY A 159 -3.60 5.60 4.46
N LEU A 160 -3.59 4.90 3.33
CA LEU A 160 -4.33 5.30 2.14
C LEU A 160 -5.66 4.56 2.05
N ASP A 161 -6.73 5.32 2.06
CA ASP A 161 -8.09 4.85 1.81
C ASP A 161 -8.67 5.60 0.62
N ILE A 162 -8.61 4.98 -0.56
CA ILE A 162 -9.05 5.57 -1.83
C ILE A 162 -10.01 4.59 -2.52
N PRO A 163 -11.28 4.57 -2.12
CA PRO A 163 -12.28 3.68 -2.72
C PRO A 163 -12.49 3.94 -4.21
N GLU A 164 -12.20 5.16 -4.65
CA GLU A 164 -12.30 5.60 -6.04
C GLU A 164 -11.19 4.99 -6.93
N CYS A 165 -10.16 4.38 -6.34
CA CYS A 165 -9.06 3.76 -7.08
C CYS A 165 -9.49 2.38 -7.60
N SER A 166 -9.65 2.27 -8.91
CA SER A 166 -9.96 1.00 -9.59
C SER A 166 -8.75 0.37 -10.29
N LEU A 167 -7.69 1.13 -10.52
CA LEU A 167 -6.48 0.62 -11.15
C LEU A 167 -5.25 0.92 -10.30
N VAL A 168 -4.47 -0.11 -10.03
CA VAL A 168 -3.11 0.00 -9.51
C VAL A 168 -2.15 -0.55 -10.56
N ALA A 169 -1.20 0.25 -10.99
CA ALA A 169 -0.16 -0.15 -11.93
C ALA A 169 1.20 -0.23 -11.22
N ILE A 170 1.90 -1.33 -11.43
CA ILE A 170 3.22 -1.60 -10.86
C ILE A 170 4.20 -1.73 -12.00
N LEU A 171 4.99 -0.68 -12.24
CA LEU A 171 6.02 -0.69 -13.27
C LEU A 171 7.25 -1.46 -12.81
N ASP A 172 7.91 -2.13 -13.75
CA ASP A 172 9.11 -2.96 -13.47
C ASP A 172 8.90 -3.87 -12.25
N ALA A 173 7.81 -4.64 -12.26
CA ALA A 173 7.44 -5.50 -11.13
C ALA A 173 8.40 -6.67 -10.93
N ASP A 174 9.15 -7.07 -11.96
CA ASP A 174 10.16 -8.12 -11.94
C ASP A 174 11.52 -7.68 -11.36
N LYS A 175 11.72 -6.40 -11.09
CA LYS A 175 12.96 -5.91 -10.47
C LYS A 175 12.94 -6.19 -8.98
N GLU A 176 13.45 -7.36 -8.58
CA GLU A 176 13.47 -7.79 -7.19
C GLU A 176 14.14 -6.78 -6.27
N GLY A 177 13.61 -6.66 -5.06
CA GLY A 177 14.08 -5.76 -4.03
C GLY A 177 13.00 -5.44 -3.01
N PHE A 178 13.33 -4.59 -2.04
CA PHE A 178 12.44 -4.22 -0.95
C PHE A 178 11.08 -3.66 -1.41
N LEU A 179 11.04 -2.94 -2.53
CA LEU A 179 9.82 -2.35 -3.11
C LEU A 179 8.98 -3.36 -3.90
N ARG A 180 9.54 -4.51 -4.23
CA ARG A 180 8.90 -5.58 -5.00
C ARG A 180 8.91 -6.92 -4.26
N SER A 181 9.15 -6.90 -2.94
CA SER A 181 8.97 -8.07 -2.09
C SER A 181 7.50 -8.50 -2.06
N GLU A 182 7.26 -9.76 -1.78
CA GLU A 182 5.91 -10.32 -1.62
C GLU A 182 5.01 -9.44 -0.74
N THR A 183 5.48 -9.09 0.46
CA THR A 183 4.76 -8.21 1.41
C THR A 183 4.43 -6.85 0.79
N SER A 184 5.39 -6.24 0.09
CA SER A 184 5.20 -4.95 -0.58
C SER A 184 4.17 -5.03 -1.71
N LEU A 185 4.22 -6.09 -2.49
CA LEU A 185 3.27 -6.34 -3.57
C LEU A 185 1.85 -6.57 -3.03
N ILE A 186 1.68 -7.44 -2.02
CA ILE A 186 0.37 -7.69 -1.39
C ILE A 186 -0.24 -6.39 -0.84
N GLN A 187 0.55 -5.55 -0.17
CA GLN A 187 0.08 -4.27 0.34
C GLN A 187 -0.33 -3.30 -0.78
N THR A 188 0.41 -3.29 -1.87
CA THR A 188 0.13 -2.46 -3.05
C THR A 188 -1.13 -2.93 -3.77
N ILE A 189 -1.24 -4.22 -4.02
CA ILE A 189 -2.42 -4.87 -4.61
C ILE A 189 -3.68 -4.54 -3.80
N GLY A 190 -3.58 -4.61 -2.48
CA GLY A 190 -4.68 -4.32 -1.57
C GLY A 190 -5.26 -2.89 -1.68
N ARG A 191 -4.59 -1.97 -2.35
CA ARG A 191 -5.12 -0.60 -2.56
C ARG A 191 -6.27 -0.57 -3.56
N ALA A 192 -6.32 -1.50 -4.52
CA ALA A 192 -7.46 -1.65 -5.42
C ALA A 192 -8.62 -2.49 -4.83
N ALA A 193 -8.44 -3.11 -3.68
CA ALA A 193 -9.42 -4.04 -3.09
C ALA A 193 -10.65 -3.35 -2.47
N ARG A 194 -10.74 -2.03 -2.51
CA ARG A 194 -11.91 -1.26 -2.03
C ARG A 194 -12.85 -0.83 -3.14
N ASN A 195 -12.46 -1.07 -4.38
CA ASN A 195 -13.28 -0.87 -5.56
C ASN A 195 -13.81 -2.22 -6.04
N ALA A 196 -15.10 -2.29 -6.38
CA ALA A 196 -15.72 -3.52 -6.88
C ALA A 196 -15.15 -3.97 -8.23
N GLU A 197 -14.66 -3.03 -9.04
CA GLU A 197 -13.98 -3.26 -10.32
C GLU A 197 -12.45 -3.17 -10.21
N GLY A 198 -11.90 -3.34 -8.99
CA GLY A 198 -10.47 -3.20 -8.74
C GLY A 198 -9.62 -4.15 -9.59
N MET A 199 -8.62 -3.59 -10.25
CA MET A 199 -7.64 -4.30 -11.09
C MET A 199 -6.22 -3.86 -10.75
N VAL A 200 -5.28 -4.79 -10.87
CA VAL A 200 -3.85 -4.51 -10.73
C VAL A 200 -3.14 -4.99 -11.99
N ILE A 201 -2.34 -4.11 -12.60
CA ILE A 201 -1.46 -4.45 -13.70
C ILE A 201 -0.02 -4.43 -13.19
N MET A 202 0.67 -5.55 -13.36
CA MET A 202 2.10 -5.67 -13.08
C MET A 202 2.85 -5.78 -14.40
N TYR A 203 3.69 -4.79 -14.69
CA TYR A 203 4.54 -4.84 -15.87
C TYR A 203 5.83 -5.58 -15.53
N ALA A 204 6.01 -6.73 -16.16
CA ALA A 204 7.12 -7.64 -15.92
C ALA A 204 7.36 -8.52 -17.14
N ASP A 205 8.63 -8.75 -17.46
CA ASP A 205 9.01 -9.70 -18.50
C ASP A 205 9.13 -11.13 -17.94
N VAL A 206 9.40 -11.23 -16.64
CA VAL A 206 9.50 -12.51 -15.92
C VAL A 206 8.68 -12.42 -14.63
N VAL A 207 7.85 -13.42 -14.39
CA VAL A 207 7.16 -13.55 -13.09
C VAL A 207 8.16 -14.05 -12.06
N THR A 208 8.49 -13.22 -11.07
CA THR A 208 9.39 -13.58 -9.98
C THR A 208 8.66 -14.37 -8.88
N ASP A 209 9.41 -15.06 -8.02
CA ASP A 209 8.83 -15.80 -6.90
C ASP A 209 7.98 -14.91 -5.97
N SER A 210 8.41 -13.65 -5.77
CA SER A 210 7.66 -12.68 -4.98
C SER A 210 6.35 -12.28 -5.64
N MET A 211 6.34 -12.13 -6.96
CA MET A 211 5.11 -11.86 -7.73
C MET A 211 4.17 -13.06 -7.69
N GLU A 212 4.68 -14.26 -7.94
CA GLU A 212 3.89 -15.48 -7.95
C GLU A 212 3.19 -15.70 -6.61
N ARG A 213 3.92 -15.56 -5.49
CA ARG A 213 3.32 -15.67 -4.15
C ARG A 213 2.27 -14.61 -3.88
N ALA A 214 2.54 -13.35 -4.26
CA ALA A 214 1.59 -12.27 -4.07
C ALA A 214 0.31 -12.44 -4.90
N ILE A 215 0.43 -12.88 -6.15
CA ILE A 215 -0.70 -13.15 -7.03
C ILE A 215 -1.52 -14.33 -6.49
N THR A 216 -0.85 -15.45 -6.19
CA THR A 216 -1.50 -16.67 -5.68
C THR A 216 -2.28 -16.37 -4.40
N GLU A 217 -1.71 -15.64 -3.47
CA GLU A 217 -2.39 -15.27 -2.22
C GLU A 217 -3.59 -14.35 -2.48
N THR A 218 -3.46 -13.40 -3.39
CA THR A 218 -4.56 -12.51 -3.78
C THR A 218 -5.70 -13.29 -4.43
N GLU A 219 -5.39 -14.22 -5.33
CA GLU A 219 -6.38 -15.08 -5.99
C GLU A 219 -7.06 -16.03 -4.99
N ARG A 220 -6.30 -16.59 -4.06
CA ARG A 220 -6.85 -17.44 -2.97
C ARG A 220 -7.89 -16.68 -2.17
N ARG A 221 -7.56 -15.47 -1.70
CA ARG A 221 -8.47 -14.61 -0.93
C ARG A 221 -9.69 -14.21 -1.76
N ARG A 222 -9.47 -13.87 -3.02
CA ARG A 222 -10.54 -13.54 -3.96
C ARG A 222 -11.52 -14.70 -4.12
N ALA A 223 -11.03 -15.92 -4.33
CA ALA A 223 -11.86 -17.11 -4.50
C ALA A 223 -12.73 -17.40 -3.26
N ILE A 224 -12.14 -17.30 -2.07
CA ILE A 224 -12.87 -17.48 -0.79
C ILE A 224 -14.00 -16.44 -0.66
N GLN A 225 -13.70 -15.17 -0.93
CA GLN A 225 -14.72 -14.11 -0.85
C GLN A 225 -15.82 -14.29 -1.89
N MET A 226 -15.48 -14.68 -3.11
CA MET A 226 -16.47 -14.91 -4.17
C MET A 226 -17.42 -16.08 -3.82
N ALA A 227 -16.88 -17.19 -3.32
CA ALA A 227 -17.69 -18.32 -2.87
C ALA A 227 -18.64 -17.92 -1.72
N TYR A 228 -18.15 -17.15 -0.77
CA TYR A 228 -18.98 -16.62 0.32
C TYR A 228 -20.08 -15.68 -0.19
N ASN A 229 -19.75 -14.80 -1.14
CA ASN A 229 -20.74 -13.88 -1.72
C ASN A 229 -21.86 -14.65 -2.45
N GLU A 230 -21.48 -15.70 -3.22
CA GLU A 230 -22.44 -16.54 -3.94
C GLU A 230 -23.36 -17.28 -2.96
N GLU A 231 -22.80 -17.90 -1.92
CA GLU A 231 -23.55 -18.62 -0.89
C GLU A 231 -24.56 -17.74 -0.16
N HIS A 232 -24.19 -16.48 0.12
CA HIS A 232 -25.00 -15.54 0.90
C HIS A 232 -25.77 -14.51 0.05
N GLY A 233 -25.69 -14.59 -1.29
CA GLY A 233 -26.37 -13.67 -2.19
C GLY A 233 -25.88 -12.22 -2.07
N ILE A 234 -24.60 -12.02 -1.72
CA ILE A 234 -24.01 -10.70 -1.52
C ILE A 234 -23.49 -10.16 -2.85
N VAL A 235 -23.95 -8.96 -3.22
CA VAL A 235 -23.44 -8.23 -4.38
C VAL A 235 -22.38 -7.23 -3.91
N PRO A 236 -21.11 -7.33 -4.36
CA PRO A 236 -20.07 -6.39 -3.99
C PRO A 236 -20.45 -4.96 -4.39
N LYS A 237 -20.25 -4.01 -3.48
CA LYS A 237 -20.43 -2.58 -3.76
C LYS A 237 -19.21 -1.82 -3.31
N THR A 238 -18.71 -0.94 -4.19
CA THR A 238 -17.63 -0.01 -3.82
C THR A 238 -18.07 0.80 -2.60
N ILE A 239 -17.27 0.79 -1.55
CA ILE A 239 -17.54 1.55 -0.34
C ILE A 239 -16.99 2.95 -0.56
N CYS A 240 -17.90 3.87 -0.85
CA CYS A 240 -17.59 5.27 -0.72
C CYS A 240 -17.87 5.68 0.73
N LEU A 241 -16.85 5.72 1.56
CA LEU A 241 -16.92 6.39 2.87
C LEU A 241 -16.91 7.90 2.65
N LEU A 242 -17.87 8.38 1.89
CA LEU A 242 -18.16 9.79 1.82
C LEU A 242 -18.57 10.25 3.21
N TYR A 243 -17.72 11.03 3.86
CA TYR A 243 -17.99 12.11 4.82
C TYR A 243 -19.33 12.06 5.63
N THR A 244 -19.96 10.90 5.75
CA THR A 244 -21.29 10.74 6.36
C THR A 244 -21.24 10.42 7.84
N SER A 245 -20.07 10.18 8.41
CA SER A 245 -19.88 10.13 9.85
C SER A 245 -18.78 11.11 10.22
N PRO A 246 -19.10 12.20 10.90
CA PRO A 246 -18.05 13.06 11.47
C PRO A 246 -17.19 12.21 12.39
N SER A 247 -15.88 12.29 12.20
CA SER A 247 -14.93 11.67 13.12
C SER A 247 -15.22 12.16 14.53
N PRO A 248 -15.06 11.35 15.59
CA PRO A 248 -15.15 11.85 16.97
C PRO A 248 -14.28 13.07 17.24
N ARG A 249 -13.22 13.32 16.43
CA ARG A 249 -12.40 14.52 16.48
C ARG A 249 -13.09 15.74 15.85
N ASP A 250 -13.94 15.55 14.85
CA ASP A 250 -14.65 16.65 14.19
C ASP A 250 -15.80 17.18 15.06
N LEU A 251 -16.32 16.34 15.97
CA LEU A 251 -17.33 16.72 16.95
C LEU A 251 -16.79 17.58 18.10
N SER A 252 -15.46 17.61 18.29
CA SER A 252 -14.83 18.38 19.38
C SER A 252 -14.53 19.84 19.05
N THR A 253 -14.66 20.25 17.78
CA THR A 253 -14.36 21.62 17.30
C THR A 253 -15.57 22.53 17.18
N SER A 254 -16.78 22.06 17.53
CA SER A 254 -18.02 22.86 17.52
C SER A 254 -18.52 23.20 18.93
N ARG A 255 -17.61 23.79 19.77
CA ARG A 255 -18.00 24.50 21.01
C ARG A 255 -17.20 25.77 21.15
#